data_14ca9602edafc7d98bb511a3ef2158be
#
_entry.id   14ca9602edafc7d98bb511a3ef2158be
#
_cell.length_a   1.000
_cell.length_b   1.000
_cell.length_c   1.000
_cell.angle_alpha   90.00
_cell.angle_beta   90.00
_cell.angle_gamma   90.00
#
_symmetry.space_group_name_H-M   'P 1'
#
loop_
_entity.id
_entity.type
_entity.pdbx_description
1 polymer ?
#
loop_
_entity_poly.entity_id
_entity_poly.type
_entity_poly.pdbx_seq_one_letter_code
_entity_poly.pdbx_strand_id
1 'polypeptide(L)'
;VRFDKSYELIAGYRAMADSSPFFKGGVHDRVYAGIANYTAVMTDYNDYRNRCLQDIVQMYGQECNYEEICQKTDMMMNNDTFYKEMTQKAYEEYMNNYTWKSVAKRIIKHFLSE
;
A
#
# COMPACT_ATOMS: atom_id res chain seq x y z
N VAL A 1 -19.41 8.42 -1.63
CA VAL A 1 -18.49 8.96 -2.66
C VAL A 1 -18.54 8.06 -3.89
N ARG A 2 -18.64 8.65 -5.06
CA ARG A 2 -18.59 7.89 -6.31
C ARG A 2 -17.21 7.23 -6.45
N PHE A 3 -17.18 6.04 -7.01
CA PHE A 3 -15.93 5.25 -7.16
C PHE A 3 -14.83 6.01 -7.92
N ASP A 4 -15.20 6.69 -9.00
CA ASP A 4 -14.28 7.50 -9.80
C ASP A 4 -13.69 8.71 -9.04
N LYS A 5 -14.37 9.18 -8.00
CA LYS A 5 -13.89 10.27 -7.14
C LYS A 5 -13.02 9.79 -5.96
N SER A 6 -13.08 8.52 -5.61
CA SER A 6 -12.30 7.99 -4.49
C SER A 6 -10.80 8.08 -4.72
N TYR A 7 -10.35 7.88 -5.94
CA TYR A 7 -8.93 8.00 -6.30
C TYR A 7 -8.44 9.45 -6.25
N GLU A 8 -9.26 10.40 -6.68
CA GLU A 8 -8.93 11.83 -6.55
C GLU A 8 -8.79 12.24 -5.08
N LEU A 9 -9.66 11.73 -4.22
CA LEU A 9 -9.57 11.97 -2.77
C LEU A 9 -8.27 11.37 -2.20
N ILE A 10 -7.96 10.12 -2.52
CA ILE A 10 -6.74 9.46 -2.05
C ILE A 10 -5.51 10.26 -2.47
N ALA A 11 -5.45 10.71 -3.72
CA ALA A 11 -4.33 11.50 -4.23
C ALA A 11 -4.16 12.86 -3.53
N GLY A 12 -5.22 13.39 -2.93
CA GLY A 12 -5.19 14.65 -2.18
C GLY A 12 -4.67 14.55 -0.75
N TYR A 13 -4.43 13.34 -0.24
CA TYR A 13 -4.00 13.13 1.15
C TYR A 13 -2.56 12.64 1.23
N ARG A 14 -1.84 13.09 2.26
CA ARG A 14 -0.47 12.66 2.55
C ARG A 14 -0.40 11.19 3.00
N ALA A 15 -1.38 10.76 3.79
CA ALA A 15 -1.43 9.39 4.30
C ALA A 15 -2.87 8.88 4.34
N MET A 16 -3.01 7.57 4.30
CA MET A 16 -4.29 6.89 4.47
C MET A 16 -4.15 5.65 5.35
N ALA A 17 -5.22 5.30 6.02
CA ALA A 17 -5.34 4.04 6.74
C ALA A 17 -6.37 3.13 6.03
N ASP A 18 -6.00 1.88 5.84
CA ASP A 18 -6.87 0.82 5.35
C ASP A 18 -7.12 -0.20 6.47
N SER A 19 -8.35 -0.64 6.60
CA SER A 19 -8.70 -1.73 7.50
C SER A 19 -9.60 -2.71 6.77
N SER A 20 -9.12 -3.93 6.61
CA SER A 20 -9.83 -5.01 5.92
C SER A 20 -9.66 -6.33 6.69
N PRO A 21 -10.14 -6.42 7.95
CA PRO A 21 -9.83 -7.54 8.84
C PRO A 21 -10.37 -8.88 8.35
N PHE A 22 -11.41 -8.86 7.52
CA PHE A 22 -12.00 -10.08 6.94
C PHE A 22 -11.34 -10.50 5.62
N PHE A 23 -10.48 -9.67 5.06
CA PHE A 23 -9.78 -9.95 3.81
C PHE A 23 -8.38 -10.51 4.08
N LYS A 24 -8.33 -11.79 4.45
CA LYS A 24 -7.11 -12.41 5.01
C LYS A 24 -6.07 -12.83 3.95
N GLY A 25 -6.49 -13.01 2.72
CA GLY A 25 -5.63 -13.57 1.66
C GLY A 25 -5.26 -12.60 0.55
N GLY A 26 -5.28 -11.30 0.78
CA GLY A 26 -4.99 -10.37 -0.29
C GLY A 26 -4.78 -8.92 0.17
N VAL A 27 -4.73 -8.04 -0.82
CA VAL A 27 -4.57 -6.59 -0.66
C VAL A 27 -5.74 -5.90 -1.35
N HIS A 28 -6.41 -5.00 -0.65
CA HIS A 28 -7.50 -4.22 -1.23
C HIS A 28 -6.95 -3.22 -2.27
N ASP A 29 -7.69 -2.99 -3.34
CA ASP A 29 -7.31 -2.09 -4.45
C ASP A 29 -6.99 -0.66 -4.00
N ARG A 30 -7.65 -0.14 -2.97
CA ARG A 30 -7.37 1.19 -2.42
C ARG A 30 -5.96 1.33 -1.82
N VAL A 31 -5.35 0.24 -1.35
CA VAL A 31 -3.95 0.24 -0.91
C VAL A 31 -3.03 0.56 -2.11
N TYR A 32 -3.25 -0.11 -3.22
CA TYR A 32 -2.50 0.17 -4.45
C TYR A 32 -2.78 1.56 -5.01
N ALA A 33 -4.01 2.04 -4.89
CA ALA A 33 -4.36 3.41 -5.28
C ALA A 33 -3.60 4.45 -4.46
N GLY A 34 -3.45 4.23 -3.16
CA GLY A 34 -2.62 5.08 -2.29
C GLY A 34 -1.16 5.07 -2.74
N ILE A 35 -0.58 3.90 -2.91
CA ILE A 35 0.80 3.72 -3.36
C ILE A 35 1.05 4.43 -4.71
N ALA A 36 0.16 4.25 -5.67
CA ALA A 36 0.28 4.85 -7.00
C ALA A 36 0.21 6.39 -6.99
N ASN A 37 -0.31 6.99 -5.94
CA ASN A 37 -0.48 8.43 -5.80
C ASN A 37 0.47 9.07 -4.76
N TYR A 38 1.54 8.39 -4.36
CA TYR A 38 2.46 8.86 -3.33
C TYR A 38 1.78 9.17 -1.99
N THR A 39 0.70 8.48 -1.69
CA THR A 39 0.05 8.53 -0.38
C THR A 39 0.68 7.47 0.51
N ALA A 40 1.17 7.84 1.68
CA ALA A 40 1.70 6.88 2.64
C ALA A 40 0.56 5.99 3.15
N VAL A 41 0.72 4.69 3.09
CA VAL A 41 -0.35 3.75 3.44
C VAL A 41 -0.02 2.99 4.73
N MET A 42 -1.00 2.94 5.61
CA MET A 42 -1.00 2.05 6.77
C MET A 42 -2.17 1.06 6.64
N THR A 43 -1.91 -0.21 6.81
CA THR A 43 -2.93 -1.27 6.68
C THR A 43 -2.80 -2.30 7.81
N ASP A 44 -3.88 -3.02 8.07
CA ASP A 44 -3.83 -4.12 9.02
C ASP A 44 -2.98 -5.28 8.50
N TYR A 45 -2.29 -5.94 9.44
CA TYR A 45 -1.41 -7.05 9.12
C TYR A 45 -2.20 -8.27 8.64
N ASN A 46 -1.73 -8.90 7.58
CA ASN A 46 -1.95 -10.31 7.28
C ASN A 46 -0.70 -10.90 6.59
N ASP A 47 -0.59 -12.20 6.54
CA ASP A 47 0.60 -12.88 5.99
C ASP A 47 0.84 -12.57 4.51
N TYR A 48 -0.23 -12.41 3.75
CA TYR A 48 -0.13 -12.07 2.33
C TYR A 48 0.41 -10.65 2.14
N ARG A 49 -0.16 -9.66 2.85
CA ARG A 49 0.29 -8.27 2.80
C ARG A 49 1.74 -8.15 3.27
N ASN A 50 2.09 -8.85 4.34
CA ASN A 50 3.44 -8.83 4.86
C ASN A 50 4.47 -9.34 3.82
N ARG A 51 4.16 -10.42 3.12
CA ARG A 51 5.05 -10.92 2.07
C ARG A 51 5.21 -9.97 0.88
N CYS A 52 4.14 -9.30 0.50
CA CYS A 52 4.11 -8.47 -0.70
C CYS A 52 4.49 -7.01 -0.46
N LEU A 53 4.16 -6.47 0.71
CA LEU A 53 4.15 -5.03 0.95
C LEU A 53 4.94 -4.59 2.20
N GLN A 54 5.65 -5.50 2.89
CA GLN A 54 6.27 -5.19 4.20
C GLN A 54 7.18 -3.97 4.21
N ASP A 55 7.83 -3.68 3.08
CA ASP A 55 8.80 -2.59 2.98
C ASP A 55 8.21 -1.30 2.39
N ILE A 56 6.95 -1.33 1.98
CA ILE A 56 6.34 -0.23 1.23
C ILE A 56 5.07 0.32 1.84
N VAL A 57 4.53 -0.33 2.87
CA VAL A 57 3.42 0.18 3.68
C VAL A 57 3.74 -0.01 5.16
N GLN A 58 3.09 0.78 6.01
CA GLN A 58 3.11 0.54 7.45
C GLN A 58 2.01 -0.45 7.80
N MET A 59 2.30 -1.41 8.69
CA MET A 59 1.30 -2.38 9.15
C MET A 59 1.10 -2.27 10.66
N TYR A 60 -0.12 -2.44 11.09
CA TYR A 60 -0.48 -2.55 12.50
C TYR A 60 -1.01 -3.96 12.81
N GLY A 61 -0.77 -4.42 14.05
CA GLY A 61 -1.14 -5.76 14.49
C GLY A 61 -2.65 -5.97 14.59
N GLN A 62 -3.05 -7.24 14.60
CA GLN A 62 -4.47 -7.64 14.71
C GLN A 62 -5.13 -7.14 16.00
N GLU A 63 -4.35 -6.97 17.06
CA GLU A 63 -4.84 -6.50 18.37
C GLU A 63 -4.92 -4.98 18.49
N CYS A 64 -4.70 -4.27 17.39
CA CYS A 64 -4.87 -2.82 17.28
C CYS A 64 -4.21 -2.05 18.45
N ASN A 65 -2.87 -2.16 18.56
CA ASN A 65 -2.11 -1.41 19.56
C ASN A 65 -2.15 0.08 19.23
N TYR A 66 -2.87 0.85 20.02
CA TYR A 66 -3.06 2.28 19.83
C TYR A 66 -1.72 3.05 19.78
N GLU A 67 -0.79 2.72 20.67
CA GLU A 67 0.51 3.38 20.71
C GLU A 67 1.32 3.13 19.42
N GLU A 68 1.34 1.90 18.93
CA GLU A 68 1.98 1.55 17.67
C GLU A 68 1.38 2.32 16.49
N ILE A 69 0.06 2.40 16.43
CA ILE A 69 -0.65 3.14 15.38
C ILE A 69 -0.28 4.63 15.45
N CYS A 70 -0.26 5.22 16.64
CA CYS A 70 0.12 6.61 16.82
C CYS A 70 1.56 6.88 16.37
N GLN A 71 2.51 6.02 16.74
CA GLN A 71 3.91 6.16 16.33
C GLN A 71 4.07 6.07 14.81
N LYS A 72 3.44 5.09 14.17
CA LYS A 72 3.50 4.94 12.71
C LYS A 72 2.82 6.11 11.99
N THR A 73 1.69 6.58 12.51
CA THR A 73 1.00 7.76 11.98
C THR A 73 1.88 9.00 12.09
N ASP A 74 2.52 9.20 13.22
CA ASP A 74 3.43 10.34 13.43
C ASP A 74 4.59 10.31 12.43
N MET A 75 5.20 9.16 12.21
CA MET A 75 6.27 9.00 11.21
C MET A 75 5.81 9.39 9.81
N MET A 76 4.64 8.96 9.38
CA MET A 76 4.10 9.27 8.06
C MET A 76 3.71 10.75 7.92
N MET A 77 3.16 11.35 8.96
CA MET A 77 2.61 12.69 8.91
C MET A 77 3.62 13.81 9.21
N ASN A 78 4.58 13.56 10.08
CA ASN A 78 5.46 14.59 10.64
C ASN A 78 6.95 14.41 10.31
N ASN A 79 7.35 13.28 9.73
CA ASN A 79 8.72 13.07 9.28
C ASN A 79 8.77 13.09 7.74
N ASP A 80 9.20 14.23 7.18
CA ASP A 80 9.21 14.42 5.72
C ASP A 80 10.19 13.48 5.00
N THR A 81 11.35 13.23 5.59
CA THR A 81 12.34 12.30 5.00
C THR A 81 11.77 10.90 4.95
N PHE A 82 11.22 10.40 6.04
CA PHE A 82 10.57 9.10 6.11
C PHE A 82 9.42 8.99 5.10
N TYR A 83 8.55 9.99 5.05
CA TYR A 83 7.43 10.03 4.10
C TYR A 83 7.91 9.93 2.65
N LYS A 84 8.88 10.73 2.26
CA LYS A 84 9.41 10.74 0.88
C LYS A 84 10.07 9.43 0.51
N GLU A 85 10.91 8.89 1.36
CA GLU A 85 11.58 7.62 1.11
C GLU A 85 10.59 6.46 1.00
N MET A 86 9.63 6.38 1.93
CA MET A 86 8.60 5.36 1.94
C MET A 86 7.72 5.42 0.68
N THR A 87 7.19 6.59 0.35
CA THR A 87 6.28 6.74 -0.79
C THR A 87 6.97 6.58 -2.13
N GLN A 88 8.21 7.03 -2.26
CA GLN A 88 9.03 6.83 -3.45
C GLN A 88 9.31 5.35 -3.68
N LYS A 89 9.78 4.65 -2.67
CA LYS A 89 10.05 3.21 -2.73
C LYS A 89 8.79 2.42 -3.07
N ALA A 90 7.68 2.76 -2.42
CA ALA A 90 6.39 2.13 -2.68
C ALA A 90 5.93 2.32 -4.12
N TYR A 91 6.03 3.53 -4.65
CA TYR A 91 5.67 3.85 -6.03
C TYR A 91 6.51 3.07 -7.04
N GLU A 92 7.83 3.03 -6.86
CA GLU A 92 8.75 2.28 -7.73
C GLU A 92 8.41 0.78 -7.74
N GLU A 93 8.18 0.20 -6.56
CA GLU A 93 7.79 -1.20 -6.43
C GLU A 93 6.44 -1.48 -7.10
N TYR A 94 5.46 -0.58 -6.95
CA TYR A 94 4.17 -0.67 -7.61
C TYR A 94 4.31 -0.65 -9.14
N MET A 95 5.06 0.30 -9.68
CA MET A 95 5.25 0.43 -11.13
C MET A 95 5.96 -0.78 -11.72
N ASN A 96 6.88 -1.40 -10.99
CA ASN A 96 7.63 -2.56 -11.46
C ASN A 96 6.84 -3.87 -11.36
N ASN A 97 5.96 -4.01 -10.35
CA ASN A 97 5.40 -5.33 -10.01
C ASN A 97 3.88 -5.40 -9.96
N TYR A 98 3.18 -4.28 -9.74
CA TYR A 98 1.74 -4.31 -9.40
C TYR A 98 0.84 -3.60 -10.40
N THR A 99 1.36 -2.99 -11.46
CA THR A 99 0.52 -2.48 -12.55
C THR A 99 -0.03 -3.63 -13.39
N TRP A 100 -1.17 -3.43 -14.02
CA TRP A 100 -1.71 -4.40 -14.98
C TRP A 100 -0.69 -4.77 -16.06
N LYS A 101 0.09 -3.79 -16.53
CA LYS A 101 1.15 -4.01 -17.52
C LYS A 101 2.25 -4.93 -16.99
N SER A 102 2.71 -4.72 -15.76
CA SER A 102 3.76 -5.55 -15.16
C SER A 102 3.26 -6.98 -14.87
N VAL A 103 2.02 -7.10 -14.40
CA VAL A 103 1.37 -8.42 -14.19
C VAL A 103 1.21 -9.17 -15.51
N ALA A 104 0.72 -8.50 -16.55
CA ALA A 104 0.58 -9.10 -17.89
C ALA A 104 1.93 -9.59 -18.44
N LYS A 105 2.99 -8.81 -18.30
CA LYS A 105 4.34 -9.22 -18.70
C LYS A 105 4.82 -10.49 -17.97
N ARG A 106 4.56 -10.60 -16.66
CA ARG A 106 4.93 -11.80 -15.90
C ARG A 106 4.16 -13.03 -16.37
N ILE A 107 2.86 -12.90 -16.63
CA ILE A 107 2.02 -13.98 -17.14
C ILE A 107 2.53 -14.45 -18.50
N ILE A 108 2.76 -13.53 -19.43
CA ILE A 108 3.27 -13.84 -20.78
C ILE A 108 4.63 -14.53 -20.68
N LYS A 109 5.54 -14.00 -19.87
CA LYS A 109 6.86 -14.60 -19.64
C LYS A 109 6.76 -16.02 -19.11
N HIS A 110 5.85 -16.26 -18.17
CA HIS A 110 5.62 -17.61 -17.61
C HIS A 110 5.19 -18.59 -18.69
N PHE A 111 4.24 -18.21 -19.52
CA PHE A 111 3.75 -19.08 -20.61
C PHE A 111 4.76 -19.30 -21.74
N LEU A 112 5.61 -18.31 -22.04
CA LEU A 112 6.63 -18.42 -23.10
C LEU A 112 7.90 -19.12 -22.65
N SER A 113 8.13 -19.31 -21.35
CA SER A 113 9.32 -19.98 -20.83
C SER A 113 9.20 -21.50 -20.74
N GLU A 114 8.07 -22.05 -21.15
CA GLU A 114 7.85 -23.49 -21.36
C GLU A 114 8.20 -23.85 -22.83
#